data_5566092f0846933ebd3c76c572bce17d
#
_entry.id   5566092f0846933ebd3c76c572bce17d
#
_cell.length_a   1.000
_cell.length_b   1.000
_cell.length_c   1.000
_cell.angle_alpha   90.00
_cell.angle_beta   90.00
_cell.angle_gamma   90.00
#
_symmetry.space_group_name_H-M   'P 1'
#
loop_
_entity.id
_entity.type
_entity.pdbx_description
1 polymer ?
#
loop_
_entity_poly.entity_id
_entity_poly.type
_entity_poly.pdbx_seq_one_letter_code
_entity_poly.pdbx_strand_id
1 'polypeptide(L)'
;GQSKADRYAPCSLDDLKNTGLDAWALGHVHERATLSTAPFVAYSGNAQGLHINEPGPRGCLRVTASPQADGTFVCREDFVRLGPVQWAKVQVELDGVADLNEVERRMTTALEQAAESTDPGCDALITRVVLRGRTPLDAALRDTVNQEDLAERLAHLQTSTPSVWLKDMLAETSPAIDRAQYLQREDLLGEALRLADRMAQGGETLHDVAAPALKQLYEHGQLRHILTQPDDERMRALLEEAERLCTDLLEAR
;
A
#
# COMPACT_ATOMS: atom_id res chain seq x y z
N GLY A 1 -1.02 -21.33 7.16
CA GLY A 1 -1.38 -20.27 8.10
C GLY A 1 -0.68 -18.98 7.73
N GLN A 2 -1.28 -17.84 7.99
CA GLN A 2 -0.67 -16.54 7.72
C GLN A 2 0.51 -16.31 8.68
N SER A 3 1.62 -15.75 8.17
CA SER A 3 2.91 -15.65 8.83
C SER A 3 2.96 -14.72 10.05
N LYS A 4 1.87 -13.99 10.35
CA LYS A 4 1.80 -12.98 11.43
C LYS A 4 0.86 -13.34 12.58
N ALA A 5 0.12 -14.45 12.48
CA ALA A 5 -0.78 -14.89 13.56
C ALA A 5 -0.10 -15.98 14.42
N ASP A 6 -0.35 -15.95 15.72
CA ASP A 6 0.06 -17.05 16.61
C ASP A 6 -0.55 -18.37 16.12
N ARG A 7 0.23 -19.45 16.19
CA ARG A 7 -0.21 -20.74 15.68
C ARG A 7 -1.04 -21.47 16.75
N TYR A 8 -2.36 -21.29 16.67
CA TYR A 8 -3.31 -22.13 17.40
C TYR A 8 -3.77 -23.26 16.48
N ALA A 9 -3.75 -24.50 16.96
CA ALA A 9 -4.19 -25.69 16.21
C ALA A 9 -3.68 -25.70 14.74
N PRO A 10 -2.36 -25.79 14.51
CA PRO A 10 -1.80 -25.75 13.18
C PRO A 10 -2.25 -26.99 12.39
N CYS A 11 -2.80 -26.76 11.19
CA CYS A 11 -3.15 -27.79 10.21
C CYS A 11 -2.79 -27.29 8.80
N SER A 12 -2.55 -28.21 7.90
CA SER A 12 -2.38 -27.90 6.48
C SER A 12 -3.74 -27.87 5.77
N LEU A 13 -3.78 -27.25 4.60
CA LEU A 13 -4.99 -27.31 3.76
C LEU A 13 -5.31 -28.75 3.32
N ASP A 14 -4.28 -29.57 3.11
CA ASP A 14 -4.45 -30.97 2.73
C ASP A 14 -5.02 -31.80 3.89
N ASP A 15 -4.66 -31.50 5.14
CA ASP A 15 -5.31 -32.14 6.29
C ASP A 15 -6.80 -31.88 6.30
N LEU A 16 -7.22 -30.63 6.03
CA LEU A 16 -8.63 -30.26 5.96
C LEU A 16 -9.36 -30.92 4.79
N LYS A 17 -8.74 -30.99 3.62
CA LYS A 17 -9.30 -31.66 2.43
C LYS A 17 -9.52 -33.15 2.63
N ASN A 18 -8.66 -33.81 3.39
CA ASN A 18 -8.70 -35.27 3.61
C ASN A 18 -9.68 -35.70 4.71
N THR A 19 -10.39 -34.78 5.33
CA THR A 19 -11.37 -35.15 6.43
C THR A 19 -12.67 -35.72 5.91
N GLY A 20 -13.01 -35.54 4.64
CA GLY A 20 -14.31 -35.92 4.07
C GLY A 20 -15.45 -34.95 4.39
N LEU A 21 -15.14 -33.74 4.95
CA LEU A 21 -16.13 -32.69 5.14
C LEU A 21 -16.21 -31.80 3.91
N ASP A 22 -17.43 -31.34 3.56
CA ASP A 22 -17.67 -30.47 2.40
C ASP A 22 -17.27 -29.05 2.63
N ALA A 23 -17.25 -28.56 3.89
CA ALA A 23 -16.96 -27.17 4.21
C ALA A 23 -16.22 -26.99 5.54
N TRP A 24 -15.35 -25.98 5.60
CA TRP A 24 -14.63 -25.51 6.79
C TRP A 24 -14.77 -24.01 6.95
N ALA A 25 -15.40 -23.57 8.03
CA ALA A 25 -15.38 -22.18 8.46
C ALA A 25 -14.27 -22.01 9.50
N LEU A 26 -13.19 -21.32 9.09
CA LEU A 26 -12.01 -21.13 9.93
C LEU A 26 -12.10 -19.81 10.70
N GLY A 27 -11.63 -19.82 11.95
CA GLY A 27 -11.56 -18.65 12.82
C GLY A 27 -10.13 -18.14 13.05
N HIS A 28 -9.96 -17.18 13.97
CA HIS A 28 -8.70 -16.61 14.43
C HIS A 28 -8.04 -15.60 13.46
N VAL A 29 -8.09 -15.81 12.16
CA VAL A 29 -7.49 -14.90 11.18
C VAL A 29 -8.48 -13.77 10.88
N HIS A 30 -8.05 -12.51 11.10
CA HIS A 30 -8.88 -11.32 10.90
C HIS A 30 -9.01 -10.91 9.44
N GLU A 31 -8.19 -11.44 8.56
CA GLU A 31 -8.27 -11.21 7.13
C GLU A 31 -9.14 -12.27 6.45
N ARG A 32 -10.10 -11.82 5.65
CA ARG A 32 -10.95 -12.70 4.86
C ARG A 32 -10.13 -13.38 3.77
N ALA A 33 -10.24 -14.70 3.67
CA ALA A 33 -9.58 -15.47 2.63
C ALA A 33 -10.30 -16.79 2.35
N THR A 34 -10.54 -17.09 1.08
CA THR A 34 -10.99 -18.40 0.63
C THR A 34 -9.79 -19.22 0.20
N LEU A 35 -9.55 -20.32 0.91
CA LEU A 35 -8.38 -21.17 0.72
C LEU A 35 -8.65 -22.33 -0.26
N SER A 36 -9.90 -22.76 -0.36
CA SER A 36 -10.34 -23.83 -1.26
C SER A 36 -11.84 -23.69 -1.54
N THR A 37 -12.26 -24.10 -2.73
CA THR A 37 -13.67 -24.13 -3.13
C THR A 37 -14.27 -25.53 -3.09
N ALA A 38 -13.41 -26.58 -3.09
CA ALA A 38 -13.84 -28.00 -3.00
C ALA A 38 -12.75 -28.82 -2.27
N PRO A 39 -13.00 -29.25 -1.01
CA PRO A 39 -14.03 -28.74 -0.12
C PRO A 39 -13.90 -27.22 0.10
N PHE A 40 -15.00 -26.58 0.47
CA PHE A 40 -14.99 -25.16 0.76
C PHE A 40 -14.21 -24.88 2.08
N VAL A 41 -13.18 -24.04 2.01
CA VAL A 41 -12.36 -23.69 3.18
C VAL A 41 -12.13 -22.20 3.19
N ALA A 42 -12.63 -21.50 4.21
CA ALA A 42 -12.50 -20.05 4.25
C ALA A 42 -12.38 -19.48 5.67
N TYR A 43 -11.66 -18.34 5.75
CA TYR A 43 -11.74 -17.40 6.87
C TYR A 43 -12.73 -16.30 6.52
N SER A 44 -13.70 -16.02 7.36
CA SER A 44 -14.61 -14.88 7.17
C SER A 44 -13.94 -13.53 7.48
N GLY A 45 -12.85 -13.56 8.23
CA GLY A 45 -12.25 -12.37 8.83
C GLY A 45 -13.00 -11.89 10.06
N ASN A 46 -12.65 -10.69 10.53
CA ASN A 46 -13.37 -10.02 11.63
C ASN A 46 -14.56 -9.20 11.11
N ALA A 47 -15.57 -9.04 11.96
CA ALA A 47 -16.79 -8.29 11.63
C ALA A 47 -16.54 -6.77 11.53
N GLN A 48 -15.55 -6.26 12.25
CA GLN A 48 -15.14 -4.85 12.27
C GLN A 48 -13.63 -4.76 12.40
N GLY A 49 -12.98 -3.90 11.60
CA GLY A 49 -11.57 -3.57 11.75
C GLY A 49 -11.32 -2.82 13.06
N LEU A 50 -10.32 -3.22 13.82
CA LEU A 50 -10.02 -2.71 15.14
C LEU A 50 -8.85 -1.72 15.14
N HIS A 51 -8.04 -1.71 14.10
CA HIS A 51 -6.87 -0.85 13.99
C HIS A 51 -6.43 -0.64 12.54
N ILE A 52 -5.52 0.31 12.33
CA ILE A 52 -5.03 0.75 11.02
C ILE A 52 -4.40 -0.34 10.13
N ASN A 53 -3.99 -1.46 10.71
CA ASN A 53 -3.45 -2.59 9.94
C ASN A 53 -4.55 -3.58 9.50
N GLU A 54 -5.81 -3.25 9.73
CA GLU A 54 -6.97 -3.99 9.25
C GLU A 54 -7.82 -3.09 8.32
N PRO A 55 -7.26 -2.64 7.20
CA PRO A 55 -7.93 -1.70 6.30
C PRO A 55 -9.08 -2.35 5.53
N GLY A 56 -9.92 -1.49 4.97
CA GLY A 56 -11.01 -1.88 4.07
C GLY A 56 -12.25 -2.43 4.77
N PRO A 57 -13.20 -2.94 3.99
CA PRO A 57 -14.47 -3.42 4.49
C PRO A 57 -14.33 -4.70 5.30
N ARG A 58 -15.06 -4.76 6.42
CA ARG A 58 -15.10 -5.92 7.33
C ARG A 58 -16.53 -6.44 7.46
N GLY A 59 -16.63 -7.74 7.74
CA GLY A 59 -17.94 -8.39 7.77
C GLY A 59 -17.84 -9.89 7.92
N CYS A 60 -18.80 -10.60 7.35
CA CYS A 60 -18.82 -12.06 7.35
C CYS A 60 -19.07 -12.63 5.95
N LEU A 61 -18.85 -13.93 5.80
CA LEU A 61 -19.23 -14.67 4.62
C LEU A 61 -20.61 -15.32 4.85
N ARG A 62 -21.55 -15.05 3.95
CA ARG A 62 -22.76 -15.86 3.82
C ARG A 62 -22.44 -16.99 2.86
N VAL A 63 -22.49 -18.24 3.37
CA VAL A 63 -22.20 -19.43 2.56
C VAL A 63 -23.49 -20.16 2.29
N THR A 64 -23.80 -20.43 1.03
CA THR A 64 -24.93 -21.23 0.57
C THR A 64 -24.40 -22.54 0.05
N ALA A 65 -24.80 -23.66 0.68
CA ALA A 65 -24.47 -25.01 0.27
C ALA A 65 -25.63 -25.64 -0.54
N SER A 66 -25.30 -26.12 -1.74
CA SER A 66 -26.27 -26.78 -2.63
C SER A 66 -25.86 -28.24 -2.84
N PRO A 67 -26.80 -29.23 -2.54
CA PRO A 67 -26.50 -30.63 -2.73
C PRO A 67 -26.32 -30.99 -4.20
N GLN A 68 -25.41 -31.91 -4.47
CA GLN A 68 -25.14 -32.48 -5.77
C GLN A 68 -25.68 -33.93 -5.86
N ALA A 69 -25.81 -34.47 -7.09
CA ALA A 69 -26.31 -35.79 -7.32
C ALA A 69 -25.41 -36.91 -6.77
N ASP A 70 -24.15 -36.66 -6.55
CA ASP A 70 -23.16 -37.54 -5.96
C ASP A 70 -23.10 -37.52 -4.43
N GLY A 71 -23.99 -36.73 -3.79
CA GLY A 71 -24.07 -36.57 -2.35
C GLY A 71 -23.13 -35.53 -1.75
N THR A 72 -22.30 -34.87 -2.57
CA THR A 72 -21.44 -33.74 -2.14
C THR A 72 -22.22 -32.43 -2.12
N PHE A 73 -21.61 -31.37 -1.58
CA PHE A 73 -22.16 -30.01 -1.61
C PHE A 73 -21.26 -29.06 -2.36
N VAL A 74 -21.85 -28.20 -3.20
CA VAL A 74 -21.19 -27.04 -3.77
C VAL A 74 -21.52 -25.81 -2.93
N CYS A 75 -20.49 -25.16 -2.41
CA CYS A 75 -20.61 -23.95 -1.61
C CYS A 75 -20.36 -22.70 -2.48
N ARG A 76 -21.23 -21.69 -2.32
CA ARG A 76 -21.05 -20.34 -2.85
C ARG A 76 -20.98 -19.36 -1.70
N GLU A 77 -20.11 -18.37 -1.80
CA GLU A 77 -19.93 -17.34 -0.80
C GLU A 77 -20.34 -15.97 -1.31
N ASP A 78 -20.96 -15.20 -0.44
CA ASP A 78 -21.20 -13.77 -0.62
C ASP A 78 -20.63 -13.03 0.59
N PHE A 79 -19.87 -11.98 0.36
CA PHE A 79 -19.42 -11.13 1.43
C PHE A 79 -20.57 -10.23 1.90
N VAL A 80 -20.86 -10.29 3.20
CA VAL A 80 -21.82 -9.41 3.85
C VAL A 80 -21.07 -8.46 4.76
N ARG A 81 -21.06 -7.18 4.39
CA ARG A 81 -20.47 -6.14 5.19
C ARG A 81 -21.24 -5.96 6.50
N LEU A 82 -20.55 -5.83 7.61
CA LEU A 82 -21.10 -5.58 8.95
C LEU A 82 -20.46 -4.34 9.60
N GLY A 83 -19.15 -4.13 9.37
CA GLY A 83 -18.43 -3.02 9.98
C GLY A 83 -18.82 -1.66 9.37
N PRO A 84 -19.44 -0.74 10.14
CA PRO A 84 -19.75 0.61 9.67
C PRO A 84 -18.51 1.50 9.58
N VAL A 85 -17.41 1.13 10.22
CA VAL A 85 -16.15 1.88 10.23
C VAL A 85 -15.10 1.18 9.39
N GLN A 86 -14.43 1.92 8.51
CA GLN A 86 -13.27 1.45 7.77
C GLN A 86 -12.00 2.14 8.23
N TRP A 87 -10.89 1.44 8.07
CA TRP A 87 -9.54 1.97 8.26
C TRP A 87 -8.85 2.09 6.92
N ALA A 88 -8.10 3.18 6.70
CA ALA A 88 -7.31 3.36 5.51
C ALA A 88 -5.97 4.06 5.78
N LYS A 89 -4.94 3.67 5.02
CA LYS A 89 -3.68 4.43 4.92
C LYS A 89 -3.75 5.24 3.64
N VAL A 90 -3.67 6.56 3.76
CA VAL A 90 -3.76 7.51 2.65
C VAL A 90 -2.37 8.10 2.42
N GLN A 91 -1.81 7.89 1.24
CA GLN A 91 -0.51 8.44 0.87
C GLN A 91 -0.71 9.81 0.20
N VAL A 92 0.14 10.78 0.56
CA VAL A 92 0.13 12.12 -0.01
C VAL A 92 1.54 12.46 -0.46
N GLU A 93 1.70 12.65 -1.76
CA GLU A 93 2.99 13.02 -2.35
C GLU A 93 3.21 14.53 -2.26
N LEU A 94 4.37 14.91 -1.73
CA LEU A 94 4.76 16.29 -1.45
C LEU A 94 6.03 16.73 -2.16
N ASP A 95 6.43 16.06 -3.25
CA ASP A 95 7.60 16.46 -4.01
C ASP A 95 7.50 17.92 -4.46
N GLY A 96 8.50 18.71 -4.08
CA GLY A 96 8.61 20.13 -4.41
C GLY A 96 7.61 21.05 -3.71
N VAL A 97 6.75 20.53 -2.84
CA VAL A 97 5.79 21.37 -2.10
C VAL A 97 6.53 22.19 -1.04
N ALA A 98 6.38 23.52 -1.08
CA ALA A 98 7.05 24.46 -0.19
C ALA A 98 6.08 25.32 0.65
N ASP A 99 4.78 25.03 0.61
CA ASP A 99 3.72 25.76 1.33
C ASP A 99 2.81 24.81 2.09
N LEU A 100 2.58 25.08 3.37
CA LEU A 100 1.69 24.28 4.23
C LEU A 100 0.22 24.30 3.78
N ASN A 101 -0.24 25.37 3.13
CA ASN A 101 -1.59 25.40 2.58
C ASN A 101 -1.73 24.43 1.40
N GLU A 102 -0.68 24.25 0.61
CA GLU A 102 -0.65 23.26 -0.46
C GLU A 102 -0.62 21.83 0.12
N VAL A 103 0.10 21.60 1.24
CA VAL A 103 0.05 20.32 1.98
C VAL A 103 -1.37 20.03 2.42
N GLU A 104 -2.04 20.99 3.09
CA GLU A 104 -3.44 20.88 3.52
C GLU A 104 -4.37 20.54 2.35
N ARG A 105 -4.24 21.25 1.24
CA ARG A 105 -5.05 21.02 0.04
C ARG A 105 -4.87 19.62 -0.52
N ARG A 106 -3.63 19.13 -0.61
CA ARG A 106 -3.35 17.76 -1.08
C ARG A 106 -3.88 16.70 -0.13
N MET A 107 -3.73 16.92 1.17
CA MET A 107 -4.30 16.04 2.19
C MET A 107 -5.82 15.99 2.10
N THR A 108 -6.49 17.14 2.01
CA THR A 108 -7.95 17.23 1.84
C THR A 108 -8.40 16.42 0.62
N THR A 109 -7.80 16.69 -0.54
CA THR A 109 -8.16 15.98 -1.79
C THR A 109 -7.95 14.46 -1.66
N ALA A 110 -6.83 14.01 -1.08
CA ALA A 110 -6.56 12.59 -0.91
C ALA A 110 -7.52 11.91 0.07
N LEU A 111 -7.91 12.60 1.13
CA LEU A 111 -8.87 12.10 2.11
C LEU A 111 -10.30 12.03 1.54
N GLU A 112 -10.71 13.02 0.76
CA GLU A 112 -11.99 13.02 0.04
C GLU A 112 -12.06 11.86 -0.97
N GLN A 113 -11.01 11.66 -1.77
CA GLN A 113 -10.92 10.53 -2.70
C GLN A 113 -10.96 9.18 -1.98
N ALA A 114 -10.30 9.07 -0.83
CA ALA A 114 -10.34 7.87 0.00
C ALA A 114 -11.77 7.62 0.54
N ALA A 115 -12.49 8.66 0.93
CA ALA A 115 -13.89 8.57 1.37
C ALA A 115 -14.82 8.13 0.23
N GLU A 116 -14.67 8.72 -0.95
CA GLU A 116 -15.44 8.33 -2.16
C GLU A 116 -15.19 6.88 -2.57
N SER A 117 -14.01 6.34 -2.27
CA SER A 117 -13.62 4.96 -2.59
C SER A 117 -14.11 3.93 -1.57
N THR A 118 -14.81 4.35 -0.51
CA THR A 118 -15.35 3.44 0.48
C THR A 118 -16.57 2.68 -0.05
N ASP A 119 -16.80 1.49 0.47
CA ASP A 119 -18.00 0.72 0.12
C ASP A 119 -19.27 1.41 0.62
N PRO A 120 -20.42 1.22 -0.04
CA PRO A 120 -21.72 1.68 0.42
C PRO A 120 -22.02 1.21 1.85
N GLY A 121 -22.49 2.11 2.70
CA GLY A 121 -22.77 1.84 4.12
C GLY A 121 -21.54 2.00 5.03
N CYS A 122 -20.45 2.66 4.58
CA CYS A 122 -19.42 3.19 5.46
C CYS A 122 -19.93 4.47 6.14
N ASP A 123 -20.01 4.46 7.44
CA ASP A 123 -20.42 5.63 8.21
C ASP A 123 -19.21 6.51 8.56
N ALA A 124 -18.06 5.86 8.80
CA ALA A 124 -16.82 6.55 9.16
C ALA A 124 -15.59 5.89 8.55
N LEU A 125 -14.68 6.72 8.05
CA LEU A 125 -13.36 6.34 7.57
C LEU A 125 -12.30 6.89 8.54
N ILE A 126 -11.59 6.00 9.24
CA ILE A 126 -10.47 6.38 10.11
C ILE A 126 -9.18 6.23 9.33
N THR A 127 -8.41 7.31 9.21
CA THR A 127 -7.26 7.36 8.32
C THR A 127 -5.95 7.58 9.08
N ARG A 128 -4.89 6.98 8.55
CA ARG A 128 -3.51 7.41 8.74
C ARG A 128 -3.03 8.05 7.46
N VAL A 129 -2.59 9.30 7.53
CA VAL A 129 -1.95 9.97 6.40
C VAL A 129 -0.45 9.71 6.44
N VAL A 130 0.13 9.28 5.30
CA VAL A 130 1.56 9.10 5.12
C VAL A 130 2.03 10.13 4.10
N LEU A 131 2.75 11.14 4.58
CA LEU A 131 3.33 12.21 3.77
C LEU A 131 4.65 11.72 3.18
N ARG A 132 4.81 11.80 1.87
CA ARG A 132 6.00 11.33 1.15
C ARG A 132 6.55 12.38 0.22
N GLY A 133 7.77 12.14 -0.26
CA GLY A 133 8.44 12.99 -1.23
C GLY A 133 9.46 13.93 -0.60
N ARG A 134 10.12 14.72 -1.46
CA ARG A 134 11.14 15.68 -1.05
C ARG A 134 10.56 17.08 -0.97
N THR A 135 10.66 17.67 0.20
CA THR A 135 10.08 18.99 0.48
C THR A 135 10.96 19.81 1.40
N PRO A 136 11.05 21.14 1.20
CA PRO A 136 11.69 22.02 2.17
C PRO A 136 10.95 22.08 3.51
N LEU A 137 9.72 21.53 3.57
CA LEU A 137 8.91 21.46 4.78
C LEU A 137 9.20 20.22 5.62
N ASP A 138 10.16 19.35 5.25
CA ASP A 138 10.40 18.08 5.95
C ASP A 138 10.49 18.22 7.48
N ALA A 139 11.30 19.16 7.96
CA ALA A 139 11.42 19.41 9.41
C ALA A 139 10.11 19.94 10.04
N ALA A 140 9.39 20.81 9.32
CA ALA A 140 8.11 21.35 9.79
C ALA A 140 7.01 20.28 9.86
N LEU A 141 7.00 19.32 8.94
CA LEU A 141 6.03 18.23 8.90
C LEU A 141 6.30 17.15 9.97
N ARG A 142 7.50 17.11 10.54
CA ARG A 142 7.85 16.25 11.68
C ARG A 142 7.54 16.90 13.03
N ASP A 143 7.32 18.20 13.05
CA ASP A 143 6.96 18.95 14.26
C ASP A 143 5.52 18.63 14.67
N THR A 144 5.31 18.25 15.94
CA THR A 144 4.00 17.83 16.45
C THR A 144 2.99 18.98 16.48
N VAL A 145 3.43 20.23 16.71
CA VAL A 145 2.55 21.39 16.72
C VAL A 145 1.98 21.65 15.32
N ASN A 146 2.80 21.56 14.30
CA ASN A 146 2.35 21.71 12.92
C ASN A 146 1.43 20.55 12.50
N GLN A 147 1.68 19.34 12.98
CA GLN A 147 0.79 18.20 12.72
C GLN A 147 -0.58 18.37 13.40
N GLU A 148 -0.60 18.89 14.61
CA GLU A 148 -1.85 19.20 15.33
C GLU A 148 -2.64 20.31 14.62
N ASP A 149 -1.98 21.39 14.17
CA ASP A 149 -2.60 22.46 13.39
C ASP A 149 -3.19 21.95 12.07
N LEU A 150 -2.44 21.13 11.33
CA LEU A 150 -2.95 20.50 10.09
C LEU A 150 -4.15 19.59 10.38
N ALA A 151 -4.10 18.81 11.46
CA ALA A 151 -5.22 17.94 11.85
C ALA A 151 -6.47 18.76 12.20
N GLU A 152 -6.32 19.88 12.89
CA GLU A 152 -7.42 20.78 13.25
C GLU A 152 -8.05 21.41 11.99
N ARG A 153 -7.25 21.83 11.02
CA ARG A 153 -7.74 22.36 9.74
C ARG A 153 -8.55 21.33 8.94
N LEU A 154 -8.22 20.05 9.07
CA LEU A 154 -8.93 18.96 8.41
C LEU A 154 -10.19 18.48 9.16
N ALA A 155 -10.48 19.04 10.35
CA ALA A 155 -11.61 18.62 11.18
C ALA A 155 -12.99 18.79 10.48
N HIS A 156 -13.11 19.66 9.49
CA HIS A 156 -14.32 19.81 8.68
C HIS A 156 -14.73 18.52 7.94
N LEU A 157 -13.80 17.63 7.61
CA LEU A 157 -14.08 16.35 6.98
C LEU A 157 -14.82 15.36 7.88
N GLN A 158 -14.88 15.59 9.18
CA GLN A 158 -15.66 14.78 10.13
C GLN A 158 -17.18 14.93 9.91
N THR A 159 -17.60 15.96 9.22
CA THR A 159 -19.01 16.21 8.89
C THR A 159 -19.41 15.72 7.51
N SER A 160 -18.50 15.11 6.76
CA SER A 160 -18.76 14.50 5.46
C SER A 160 -19.49 13.14 5.61
N THR A 161 -19.91 12.54 4.49
CA THR A 161 -20.51 11.20 4.47
C THR A 161 -19.78 10.34 3.42
N PRO A 162 -19.03 9.32 3.87
CA PRO A 162 -18.72 8.96 5.25
C PRO A 162 -17.92 10.06 5.99
N SER A 163 -18.04 10.11 7.32
CA SER A 163 -17.20 11.03 8.12
C SER A 163 -15.73 10.57 8.06
N VAL A 164 -14.81 11.52 7.84
CA VAL A 164 -13.37 11.20 7.78
C VAL A 164 -12.67 11.66 9.06
N TRP A 165 -11.98 10.72 9.70
CA TRP A 165 -11.26 10.95 10.94
C TRP A 165 -9.78 10.70 10.76
N LEU A 166 -8.96 11.70 10.99
CA LEU A 166 -7.52 11.57 11.01
C LEU A 166 -7.07 10.98 12.34
N LYS A 167 -6.56 9.77 12.32
CA LYS A 167 -5.97 9.11 13.50
C LYS A 167 -4.59 9.66 13.83
N ASP A 168 -3.72 9.68 12.82
CA ASP A 168 -2.34 10.16 12.92
C ASP A 168 -1.76 10.48 11.55
N MET A 169 -0.63 11.22 11.55
CA MET A 169 0.19 11.49 10.37
C MET A 169 1.58 10.90 10.55
N LEU A 170 2.14 10.35 9.48
CA LEU A 170 3.53 9.90 9.41
C LEU A 170 4.26 10.73 8.35
N ALA A 171 5.25 11.50 8.76
CA ALA A 171 6.15 12.19 7.84
C ALA A 171 7.28 11.25 7.41
N GLU A 172 7.06 10.57 6.28
CA GLU A 172 8.07 9.79 5.54
C GLU A 172 8.67 10.65 4.41
N THR A 173 8.73 11.96 4.63
CA THR A 173 9.32 12.92 3.72
C THR A 173 10.83 12.99 3.91
N SER A 174 11.52 13.58 2.93
CA SER A 174 12.94 13.90 2.97
C SER A 174 13.15 15.39 2.66
N PRO A 175 14.26 16.01 3.13
CA PRO A 175 14.55 17.39 2.80
C PRO A 175 14.66 17.62 1.29
N ALA A 176 14.28 18.81 0.84
CA ALA A 176 14.52 19.22 -0.54
C ALA A 176 16.03 19.25 -0.83
N ILE A 177 16.38 18.78 -2.03
CA ILE A 177 17.76 18.75 -2.50
C ILE A 177 17.95 19.87 -3.52
N ASP A 178 19.00 20.65 -3.34
CA ASP A 178 19.52 21.48 -4.43
C ASP A 178 20.29 20.59 -5.41
N ARG A 179 19.58 20.03 -6.37
CA ARG A 179 20.14 19.12 -7.37
C ARG A 179 21.33 19.74 -8.12
N ALA A 180 21.31 21.05 -8.35
CA ALA A 180 22.40 21.74 -9.02
C ALA A 180 23.70 21.73 -8.18
N GLN A 181 23.56 21.89 -6.87
CA GLN A 181 24.68 21.79 -5.93
C GLN A 181 25.24 20.36 -5.89
N TYR A 182 24.35 19.35 -5.88
CA TYR A 182 24.77 17.94 -5.82
C TYR A 182 25.47 17.47 -7.10
N LEU A 183 25.07 17.98 -8.27
CA LEU A 183 25.74 17.70 -9.54
C LEU A 183 27.20 18.21 -9.59
N GLN A 184 27.54 19.20 -8.76
CA GLN A 184 28.90 19.75 -8.66
C GLN A 184 29.79 19.00 -7.66
N ARG A 185 29.23 18.08 -6.88
CA ARG A 185 30.02 17.30 -5.91
C ARG A 185 30.93 16.30 -6.64
N GLU A 186 32.17 16.18 -6.12
CA GLU A 186 33.16 15.21 -6.61
C GLU A 186 33.10 13.89 -5.79
N ASP A 187 31.91 13.49 -5.36
CA ASP A 187 31.69 12.26 -4.63
C ASP A 187 30.76 11.28 -5.39
N LEU A 188 30.52 10.11 -4.79
CA LEU A 188 29.70 9.05 -5.38
C LEU A 188 28.29 9.53 -5.73
N LEU A 189 27.69 10.41 -4.90
CA LEU A 189 26.35 10.92 -5.15
C LEU A 189 26.35 11.86 -6.38
N GLY A 190 27.30 12.80 -6.46
CA GLY A 190 27.43 13.67 -7.63
C GLY A 190 27.68 12.89 -8.92
N GLU A 191 28.43 11.79 -8.84
CA GLU A 191 28.71 10.93 -10.00
C GLU A 191 27.46 10.13 -10.41
N ALA A 192 26.71 9.60 -9.45
CA ALA A 192 25.44 8.89 -9.69
C ALA A 192 24.39 9.82 -10.33
N LEU A 193 24.24 11.06 -9.84
CA LEU A 193 23.32 12.04 -10.41
C LEU A 193 23.72 12.45 -11.84
N ARG A 194 25.00 12.67 -12.09
CA ARG A 194 25.50 12.94 -13.46
C ARG A 194 25.27 11.76 -14.40
N LEU A 195 25.38 10.53 -13.92
CA LEU A 195 25.05 9.33 -14.68
C LEU A 195 23.54 9.29 -14.99
N ALA A 196 22.70 9.52 -13.99
CA ALA A 196 21.25 9.58 -14.17
C ALA A 196 20.83 10.63 -15.21
N ASP A 197 21.44 11.84 -15.19
CA ASP A 197 21.21 12.86 -16.22
C ASP A 197 21.56 12.39 -17.63
N ARG A 198 22.71 11.76 -17.80
CA ARG A 198 23.10 11.21 -19.12
C ARG A 198 22.10 10.15 -19.60
N MET A 199 21.62 9.33 -18.68
CA MET A 199 20.63 8.29 -18.98
C MET A 199 19.24 8.88 -19.33
N ALA A 200 18.82 9.95 -18.62
CA ALA A 200 17.53 10.61 -18.85
C ALA A 200 17.46 11.36 -20.19
N GLN A 201 18.59 11.87 -20.69
CA GLN A 201 18.67 12.61 -21.96
C GLN A 201 18.46 11.74 -23.21
N GLY A 202 18.26 10.45 -23.05
CA GLY A 202 17.84 9.51 -24.09
C GLY A 202 18.98 8.98 -24.96
N GLY A 203 18.96 7.70 -25.21
CA GLY A 203 19.89 7.02 -26.09
C GLY A 203 20.33 5.67 -25.55
N GLU A 204 21.28 5.06 -26.20
CA GLU A 204 21.85 3.74 -25.87
C GLU A 204 22.22 3.59 -24.40
N THR A 205 22.56 4.70 -23.72
CA THR A 205 23.08 4.71 -22.36
C THR A 205 22.09 4.19 -21.30
N LEU A 206 20.78 4.52 -21.39
CA LEU A 206 19.79 4.01 -20.42
C LEU A 206 19.64 2.50 -20.57
N HIS A 207 19.52 2.03 -21.80
CA HIS A 207 19.39 0.61 -22.10
C HIS A 207 20.67 -0.18 -21.77
N ASP A 208 21.84 0.38 -22.10
CA ASP A 208 23.12 -0.27 -21.87
C ASP A 208 23.46 -0.48 -20.40
N VAL A 209 23.08 0.46 -19.53
CA VAL A 209 23.32 0.35 -18.09
C VAL A 209 22.21 -0.45 -17.38
N ALA A 210 20.95 -0.21 -17.74
CA ALA A 210 19.82 -0.86 -17.09
C ALA A 210 19.63 -2.32 -17.52
N ALA A 211 19.86 -2.66 -18.79
CA ALA A 211 19.66 -4.00 -19.28
C ALA A 211 20.54 -5.07 -18.57
N PRO A 212 21.85 -4.87 -18.35
CA PRO A 212 22.66 -5.82 -17.57
C PRO A 212 22.22 -5.92 -16.12
N ALA A 213 21.83 -4.80 -15.47
CA ALA A 213 21.37 -4.79 -14.09
C ALA A 213 20.03 -5.53 -13.91
N LEU A 214 19.11 -5.38 -14.85
CA LEU A 214 17.80 -5.99 -14.83
C LEU A 214 17.81 -7.43 -15.36
N LYS A 215 18.80 -7.83 -16.15
CA LYS A 215 18.89 -9.15 -16.78
C LYS A 215 18.76 -10.28 -15.78
N GLN A 216 19.47 -10.23 -14.67
CA GLN A 216 19.41 -11.26 -13.63
C GLN A 216 18.01 -11.40 -13.04
N LEU A 217 17.25 -10.29 -12.94
CA LEU A 217 15.89 -10.27 -12.41
C LEU A 217 14.90 -10.93 -13.38
N TYR A 218 15.00 -10.62 -14.67
CA TYR A 218 14.11 -11.16 -15.72
C TYR A 218 14.46 -12.60 -16.14
N GLU A 219 15.71 -13.03 -15.96
CA GLU A 219 16.14 -14.40 -16.22
C GLU A 219 15.92 -15.33 -15.01
N HIS A 220 15.56 -14.80 -13.83
CA HIS A 220 15.33 -15.60 -12.63
C HIS A 220 14.13 -16.54 -12.81
N GLY A 221 14.32 -17.84 -12.57
CA GLY A 221 13.38 -18.91 -12.90
C GLY A 221 11.95 -18.73 -12.37
N GLN A 222 11.76 -18.07 -11.24
CA GLN A 222 10.44 -17.81 -10.64
C GLN A 222 9.87 -16.44 -11.03
N LEU A 223 10.72 -15.45 -11.30
CA LEU A 223 10.30 -14.07 -11.57
C LEU A 223 9.99 -13.80 -13.04
N ARG A 224 10.61 -14.53 -13.97
CA ARG A 224 10.41 -14.37 -15.42
C ARG A 224 8.96 -14.55 -15.89
N HIS A 225 8.11 -15.23 -15.09
CA HIS A 225 6.70 -15.45 -15.42
C HIS A 225 5.78 -14.38 -14.86
N ILE A 226 6.30 -13.51 -13.99
CA ILE A 226 5.54 -12.48 -13.27
C ILE A 226 5.95 -11.09 -13.75
N LEU A 227 7.22 -10.91 -14.12
CA LEU A 227 7.77 -9.64 -14.55
C LEU A 227 7.79 -9.53 -16.07
N THR A 228 7.18 -8.48 -16.60
CA THR A 228 7.32 -8.04 -17.99
C THR A 228 8.47 -7.05 -18.12
N GLN A 229 9.20 -7.11 -19.23
CA GLN A 229 10.24 -6.10 -19.49
C GLN A 229 9.60 -4.71 -19.53
N PRO A 230 10.20 -3.72 -18.84
CA PRO A 230 9.67 -2.38 -18.83
C PRO A 230 9.80 -1.73 -20.23
N ASP A 231 8.78 -1.00 -20.61
CA ASP A 231 8.84 -0.08 -21.73
C ASP A 231 9.68 1.18 -21.38
N ASP A 232 9.87 2.07 -22.34
CA ASP A 232 10.70 3.28 -22.17
C ASP A 232 10.13 4.23 -21.09
N GLU A 233 8.81 4.31 -20.94
CA GLU A 233 8.17 5.14 -19.94
C GLU A 233 8.40 4.56 -18.53
N ARG A 234 8.21 3.28 -18.37
CA ARG A 234 8.48 2.58 -17.11
C ARG A 234 9.96 2.58 -16.75
N MET A 235 10.83 2.51 -17.75
CA MET A 235 12.28 2.58 -17.55
C MET A 235 12.70 3.96 -17.01
N ARG A 236 12.11 5.06 -17.53
CA ARG A 236 12.35 6.41 -16.99
C ARG A 236 11.87 6.56 -15.56
N ALA A 237 10.67 6.08 -15.27
CA ALA A 237 10.14 6.09 -13.89
C ALA A 237 11.04 5.30 -12.91
N LEU A 238 11.59 4.16 -13.35
CA LEU A 238 12.56 3.38 -12.55
C LEU A 238 13.87 4.14 -12.33
N LEU A 239 14.33 4.91 -13.32
CA LEU A 239 15.52 5.76 -13.17
C LEU A 239 15.31 6.87 -12.15
N GLU A 240 14.16 7.55 -12.19
CA GLU A 240 13.80 8.58 -11.22
C GLU A 240 13.70 8.01 -9.79
N GLU A 241 13.11 6.83 -9.66
CA GLU A 241 13.03 6.14 -8.37
C GLU A 241 14.41 5.70 -7.87
N ALA A 242 15.27 5.21 -8.75
CA ALA A 242 16.65 4.84 -8.41
C ALA A 242 17.49 6.07 -8.02
N GLU A 243 17.36 7.21 -8.73
CA GLU A 243 18.00 8.46 -8.37
C GLU A 243 17.60 8.92 -6.96
N ARG A 244 16.29 8.88 -6.66
CA ARG A 244 15.76 9.21 -5.34
C ARG A 244 16.35 8.32 -4.25
N LEU A 245 16.32 7.00 -4.48
CA LEU A 245 16.85 6.03 -3.53
C LEU A 245 18.35 6.19 -3.28
N CYS A 246 19.14 6.40 -4.33
CA CYS A 246 20.58 6.67 -4.21
C CYS A 246 20.84 7.91 -3.37
N THR A 247 20.07 8.97 -3.59
CA THR A 247 20.21 10.21 -2.84
C THR A 247 19.88 10.00 -1.37
N ASP A 248 18.78 9.31 -1.05
CA ASP A 248 18.37 9.02 0.33
C ASP A 248 19.42 8.18 1.07
N LEU A 249 19.98 7.16 0.41
CA LEU A 249 20.96 6.26 1.02
C LEU A 249 22.35 6.90 1.21
N LEU A 250 22.75 7.80 0.34
CA LEU A 250 24.08 8.41 0.39
C LEU A 250 24.13 9.70 1.21
N GLU A 251 22.97 10.37 1.42
CA GLU A 251 22.88 11.52 2.33
C GLU A 251 22.66 11.12 3.79
N ALA A 252 22.04 9.98 4.06
CA ALA A 252 21.78 9.51 5.42
C ALA A 252 23.05 9.10 6.21
N ARG A 253 24.24 9.35 5.64
CA ARG A 253 25.55 9.13 6.28
C ARG A 253 26.25 10.45 6.56
#